data_74ed44210583031b95bedd963183ed1b
#
_entry.id   74ed44210583031b95bedd963183ed1b
#
_cell.length_a   1.000
_cell.length_b   1.000
_cell.length_c   1.000
_cell.angle_alpha   90.00
_cell.angle_beta   90.00
_cell.angle_gamma   90.00
#
_symmetry.space_group_name_H-M   'P 1'
#
loop_
_entity.id
_entity.type
_entity.pdbx_description
1 polymer ?
#
loop_
_entity_poly.entity_id
_entity_poly.type
_entity_poly.pdbx_seq_one_letter_code
_entity_poly.pdbx_strand_id
1 'polypeptide(L)'
;DIVMTQSPDSLAVSPGERATINCKSSQNLLDASFDTNTLAWYQQKPGQPPKLLIYWASSRESGVPDRFSGSGGSGTDFTLTISSLQAEDVAVYYCQQYYSTPPTFGGGTKVEIK
;
A
#
# COMPACT_ATOMS: atom_id res chain seq x y z
N ASP A 1 -17.21 -10.51 2.63
CA ASP A 1 -15.80 -10.19 2.30
C ASP A 1 -15.40 -8.85 2.91
N ILE A 2 -14.14 -8.72 3.26
CA ILE A 2 -13.61 -7.45 3.76
C ILE A 2 -13.43 -6.50 2.58
N VAL A 3 -13.98 -5.29 2.69
CA VAL A 3 -13.87 -4.27 1.64
C VAL A 3 -12.69 -3.36 1.93
N MET A 4 -11.81 -3.20 0.94
CA MET A 4 -10.65 -2.31 1.02
C MET A 4 -10.90 -1.10 0.14
N THR A 5 -10.78 0.09 0.72
CA THR A 5 -11.05 1.35 0.01
C THR A 5 -9.78 2.19 0.00
N GLN A 6 -9.33 2.55 -1.20
CA GLN A 6 -8.13 3.38 -1.36
C GLN A 6 -8.48 4.80 -1.78
N SER A 7 -7.64 5.73 -1.36
CA SER A 7 -7.73 7.12 -1.78
C SER A 7 -6.34 7.74 -1.83
N PRO A 8 -6.08 8.66 -2.76
CA PRO A 8 -6.96 9.03 -3.88
C PRO A 8 -6.94 7.95 -4.96
N ASP A 9 -7.80 8.08 -5.97
CA ASP A 9 -7.80 7.17 -7.11
C ASP A 9 -6.56 7.37 -7.97
N SER A 10 -6.10 8.62 -8.08
CA SER A 10 -4.88 8.94 -8.80
C SER A 10 -4.18 10.12 -8.12
N LEU A 11 -2.88 10.20 -8.33
CA LEU A 11 -2.03 11.16 -7.64
C LEU A 11 -0.87 11.54 -8.56
N ALA A 12 -0.71 12.85 -8.81
CA ALA A 12 0.43 13.37 -9.57
C ALA A 12 1.34 14.13 -8.61
N VAL A 13 2.62 13.75 -8.58
CA VAL A 13 3.60 14.28 -7.64
C VAL A 13 4.85 14.68 -8.40
N SER A 14 5.44 15.81 -8.04
CA SER A 14 6.70 16.24 -8.64
C SER A 14 7.86 15.34 -8.19
N PRO A 15 8.87 15.12 -9.04
CA PRO A 15 10.02 14.32 -8.64
C PRO A 15 10.65 14.86 -7.36
N GLY A 16 10.97 13.96 -6.45
CA GLY A 16 11.58 14.31 -5.16
C GLY A 16 10.59 14.70 -4.09
N GLU A 17 9.31 14.84 -4.40
CA GLU A 17 8.30 15.17 -3.41
C GLU A 17 7.66 13.92 -2.84
N ARG A 18 6.91 14.09 -1.75
CA ARG A 18 6.27 12.99 -1.02
C ARG A 18 4.94 12.59 -1.66
N ALA A 19 4.71 11.30 -1.81
CA ALA A 19 3.42 10.74 -2.20
C ALA A 19 2.84 9.98 -1.02
N THR A 20 1.55 10.20 -0.75
CA THR A 20 0.84 9.55 0.35
C THR A 20 -0.42 8.89 -0.18
N ILE A 21 -0.58 7.61 0.08
CA ILE A 21 -1.72 6.80 -0.37
C ILE A 21 -2.38 6.21 0.87
N ASN A 22 -3.70 6.30 0.94
CA ASN A 22 -4.47 5.81 2.06
C ASN A 22 -5.27 4.57 1.69
N CYS A 23 -5.41 3.67 2.65
CA CYS A 23 -6.19 2.44 2.50
C CYS A 23 -7.01 2.25 3.77
N LYS A 24 -8.30 1.98 3.59
CA LYS A 24 -9.20 1.77 4.72
C LYS A 24 -9.86 0.40 4.58
N SER A 25 -9.86 -0.35 5.68
CA SER A 25 -10.50 -1.65 5.75
C SER A 25 -11.87 -1.55 6.41
N SER A 26 -12.83 -2.32 5.92
CA SER A 26 -14.16 -2.39 6.53
C SER A 26 -14.16 -3.14 7.86
N GLN A 27 -13.09 -3.87 8.15
CA GLN A 27 -12.93 -4.62 9.40
C GLN A 27 -11.52 -4.44 9.93
N ASN A 28 -11.36 -4.69 11.25
CA ASN A 28 -10.06 -4.68 11.88
C ASN A 28 -9.18 -5.80 11.34
N LEU A 29 -7.96 -5.48 10.93
CA LEU A 29 -7.01 -6.43 10.36
C LEU A 29 -5.94 -6.88 11.35
N LEU A 30 -6.04 -6.48 12.62
CA LEU A 30 -5.05 -6.84 13.61
C LEU A 30 -5.10 -8.33 13.92
N ASP A 31 -3.97 -9.00 13.76
CA ASP A 31 -3.80 -10.38 14.20
C ASP A 31 -3.29 -10.36 15.64
N ALA A 32 -4.14 -10.77 16.56
CA ALA A 32 -3.81 -10.73 17.99
C ALA A 32 -2.66 -11.65 18.36
N SER A 33 -2.48 -12.76 17.60
CA SER A 33 -1.41 -13.71 17.87
C SER A 33 -0.02 -13.12 17.65
N PHE A 34 0.11 -12.24 16.66
CA PHE A 34 1.38 -11.60 16.30
C PHE A 34 1.42 -10.11 16.61
N ASP A 35 0.31 -9.55 17.08
CA ASP A 35 0.17 -8.11 17.36
C ASP A 35 0.56 -7.26 16.15
N THR A 36 0.17 -7.70 14.95
CA THR A 36 0.46 -7.03 13.70
C THR A 36 -0.76 -7.00 12.80
N ASN A 37 -0.82 -5.99 11.95
CA ASN A 37 -1.92 -5.86 10.98
C ASN A 37 -1.63 -6.69 9.73
N THR A 38 -2.64 -7.44 9.28
CA THR A 38 -2.52 -8.34 8.13
C THR A 38 -2.82 -7.59 6.84
N LEU A 39 -1.98 -6.61 6.55
CA LEU A 39 -2.10 -5.76 5.38
C LEU A 39 -0.81 -5.75 4.59
N ALA A 40 -0.93 -5.79 3.26
CA ALA A 40 0.19 -5.72 2.35
C ALA A 40 -0.04 -4.62 1.32
N TRP A 41 1.06 -4.09 0.78
CA TRP A 41 1.05 -3.15 -0.32
C TRP A 41 1.79 -3.74 -1.51
N TYR A 42 1.21 -3.55 -2.70
CA TYR A 42 1.78 -4.03 -3.95
C TYR A 42 2.00 -2.87 -4.92
N GLN A 43 3.03 -2.99 -5.74
CA GLN A 43 3.33 -2.06 -6.83
C GLN A 43 3.15 -2.79 -8.15
N GLN A 44 2.37 -2.23 -9.06
CA GLN A 44 2.22 -2.80 -10.40
C GLN A 44 2.62 -1.76 -11.44
N LYS A 45 3.73 -2.00 -12.11
CA LYS A 45 4.17 -1.17 -13.22
C LYS A 45 3.46 -1.59 -14.50
N PRO A 46 3.34 -0.67 -15.49
CA PRO A 46 2.65 -1.00 -16.74
C PRO A 46 3.21 -2.26 -17.40
N GLY A 47 2.30 -3.17 -17.76
CA GLY A 47 2.66 -4.41 -18.44
C GLY A 47 3.34 -5.46 -17.57
N GLN A 48 3.40 -5.27 -16.26
CA GLN A 48 4.06 -6.18 -15.33
C GLN A 48 3.07 -6.70 -14.28
N PRO A 49 3.35 -7.87 -13.70
CA PRO A 49 2.54 -8.34 -12.58
C PRO A 49 2.79 -7.51 -11.32
N PRO A 50 1.86 -7.53 -10.36
CA PRO A 50 2.08 -6.84 -9.08
C PRO A 50 3.30 -7.40 -8.34
N LYS A 51 4.03 -6.50 -7.68
CA LYS A 51 5.19 -6.84 -6.87
C LYS A 51 4.91 -6.46 -5.43
N LEU A 52 5.19 -7.37 -4.50
CA LEU A 52 5.02 -7.11 -3.08
C LEU A 52 6.06 -6.07 -2.61
N LEU A 53 5.59 -5.02 -1.97
CA LEU A 53 6.45 -3.98 -1.39
C LEU A 53 6.54 -4.09 0.12
N ILE A 54 5.39 -4.20 0.78
CA ILE A 54 5.28 -4.12 2.24
C ILE A 54 4.29 -5.19 2.71
N TYR A 55 4.61 -5.82 3.82
CA TYR A 55 3.74 -6.78 4.48
C TYR A 55 3.67 -6.47 5.97
N TRP A 56 2.72 -7.05 6.68
CA TRP A 56 2.45 -6.73 8.09
C TRP A 56 2.31 -5.21 8.30
N ALA A 57 1.75 -4.51 7.32
CA ALA A 57 1.48 -3.07 7.28
C ALA A 57 2.74 -2.18 7.23
N SER A 58 3.87 -2.59 7.77
CA SER A 58 5.05 -1.72 7.86
C SER A 58 6.39 -2.38 7.56
N SER A 59 6.42 -3.68 7.26
CA SER A 59 7.67 -4.39 6.98
C SER A 59 7.96 -4.36 5.48
N ARG A 60 9.13 -3.84 5.10
CA ARG A 60 9.52 -3.81 3.68
C ARG A 60 10.02 -5.17 3.24
N GLU A 61 9.60 -5.57 2.04
CA GLU A 61 10.14 -6.75 1.39
C GLU A 61 11.60 -6.50 1.02
N SER A 62 12.38 -7.58 0.98
CA SER A 62 13.80 -7.51 0.61
C SER A 62 13.97 -6.85 -0.76
N GLY A 63 14.90 -5.91 -0.86
CA GLY A 63 15.18 -5.19 -2.10
C GLY A 63 14.34 -3.96 -2.33
N VAL A 64 13.34 -3.69 -1.49
CA VAL A 64 12.51 -2.50 -1.60
C VAL A 64 13.26 -1.31 -1.00
N PRO A 65 13.39 -0.18 -1.75
CA PRO A 65 14.08 0.99 -1.23
C PRO A 65 13.42 1.55 0.03
N ASP A 66 14.23 2.16 0.89
CA ASP A 66 13.74 2.69 2.16
C ASP A 66 12.89 3.95 2.02
N ARG A 67 12.78 4.52 0.82
CA ARG A 67 11.84 5.62 0.58
C ARG A 67 10.37 5.19 0.66
N PHE A 68 10.13 3.87 0.54
CA PHE A 68 8.79 3.32 0.75
C PHE A 68 8.61 2.97 2.21
N SER A 69 7.52 3.42 2.80
CA SER A 69 7.18 3.07 4.18
C SER A 69 5.68 2.88 4.32
N GLY A 70 5.30 1.94 5.17
CA GLY A 70 3.91 1.70 5.49
C GLY A 70 3.65 1.98 6.96
N SER A 71 2.46 2.45 7.26
CA SER A 71 2.03 2.68 8.63
C SER A 71 0.55 2.37 8.78
N GLY A 72 0.14 2.10 10.00
CA GLY A 72 -1.25 1.85 10.32
C GLY A 72 -1.38 1.61 11.81
N GLY A 73 -2.21 2.39 12.49
CA GLY A 73 -2.30 2.33 13.94
C GLY A 73 -3.59 1.77 14.48
N SER A 74 -4.68 1.90 13.74
CA SER A 74 -6.01 1.57 14.25
C SER A 74 -6.50 0.18 13.86
N GLY A 75 -5.79 -0.51 12.98
CA GLY A 75 -6.25 -1.79 12.42
C GLY A 75 -7.19 -1.66 11.25
N THR A 76 -7.67 -0.45 10.94
CA THR A 76 -8.56 -0.19 9.81
C THR A 76 -8.03 0.89 8.86
N ASP A 77 -7.12 1.76 9.32
CA ASP A 77 -6.59 2.84 8.50
C ASP A 77 -5.10 2.65 8.29
N PHE A 78 -4.67 2.66 7.03
CA PHE A 78 -3.29 2.36 6.64
C PHE A 78 -2.80 3.39 5.63
N THR A 79 -1.51 3.63 5.62
CA THR A 79 -0.90 4.62 4.74
C THR A 79 0.38 4.06 4.14
N LEU A 80 0.52 4.22 2.82
CA LEU A 80 1.79 4.00 2.12
C LEU A 80 2.37 5.36 1.79
N THR A 81 3.62 5.58 2.16
CA THR A 81 4.33 6.83 1.90
C THR A 81 5.56 6.56 1.04
N ILE A 82 5.70 7.34 -0.02
CA ILE A 82 6.93 7.39 -0.82
C ILE A 82 7.55 8.75 -0.50
N SER A 83 8.65 8.75 0.25
CA SER A 83 9.21 9.99 0.81
C SER A 83 9.79 10.92 -0.25
N SER A 84 10.28 10.37 -1.35
CA SER A 84 10.88 11.14 -2.44
C SER A 84 10.62 10.40 -3.74
N LEU A 85 9.58 10.83 -4.47
CA LEU A 85 9.15 10.10 -5.66
C LEU A 85 10.20 10.14 -6.75
N GLN A 86 10.50 8.97 -7.30
CA GLN A 86 11.42 8.80 -8.42
C GLN A 86 10.64 8.39 -9.66
N ALA A 87 11.24 8.59 -10.84
CA ALA A 87 10.59 8.22 -12.10
C ALA A 87 10.21 6.74 -12.14
N GLU A 88 11.03 5.89 -11.55
CA GLU A 88 10.77 4.44 -11.51
C GLU A 88 9.63 4.04 -10.59
N ASP A 89 9.11 4.97 -9.80
CA ASP A 89 8.00 4.71 -8.88
C ASP A 89 6.64 4.90 -9.52
N VAL A 90 6.59 5.34 -10.77
CA VAL A 90 5.34 5.49 -11.52
C VAL A 90 4.71 4.11 -11.70
N ALA A 91 3.53 3.92 -11.12
CA ALA A 91 2.88 2.62 -11.05
C ALA A 91 1.48 2.78 -10.46
N VAL A 92 0.74 1.68 -10.42
CA VAL A 92 -0.49 1.59 -9.63
C VAL A 92 -0.16 0.83 -8.35
N TYR A 93 -0.63 1.35 -7.23
CA TYR A 93 -0.36 0.76 -5.91
C TYR A 93 -1.66 0.22 -5.33
N TYR A 94 -1.59 -1.00 -4.78
CA TYR A 94 -2.75 -1.68 -4.20
C TYR A 94 -2.47 -2.07 -2.76
N CYS A 95 -3.44 -1.87 -1.89
CA CYS A 95 -3.43 -2.50 -0.57
C CYS A 95 -4.20 -3.81 -0.64
N GLN A 96 -3.84 -4.76 0.23
CA GLN A 96 -4.48 -6.08 0.26
C GLN A 96 -4.57 -6.52 1.71
N GLN A 97 -5.75 -7.03 2.09
CA GLN A 97 -5.88 -7.69 3.38
C GLN A 97 -5.70 -9.20 3.20
N TYR A 98 -5.05 -9.82 4.17
CA TYR A 98 -4.97 -11.28 4.24
C TYR A 98 -5.39 -11.79 5.63
N TYR A 99 -6.26 -11.00 6.28
CA TYR A 99 -6.84 -11.39 7.56
C TYR A 99 -7.78 -12.58 7.40
N SER A 100 -8.56 -12.58 6.35
CA SER A 100 -9.50 -13.67 6.07
C SER A 100 -9.49 -14.00 4.59
N THR A 101 -9.94 -15.21 4.27
CA THR A 101 -10.09 -15.64 2.87
C THR A 101 -11.50 -15.35 2.37
N PRO A 102 -11.63 -14.92 1.12
CA PRO A 102 -10.53 -14.68 0.18
C PRO A 102 -9.80 -13.37 0.49
N PRO A 103 -8.49 -13.27 0.18
CA PRO A 103 -7.82 -11.98 0.24
C PRO A 103 -8.51 -10.99 -0.68
N THR A 104 -8.63 -9.74 -0.23
CA THR A 104 -9.26 -8.70 -1.04
C THR A 104 -8.32 -7.51 -1.19
N PHE A 105 -8.42 -6.84 -2.35
CA PHE A 105 -7.57 -5.72 -2.70
C PHE A 105 -8.38 -4.43 -2.72
N GLY A 106 -7.69 -3.32 -2.51
CA GLY A 106 -8.23 -2.01 -2.80
C GLY A 106 -8.32 -1.79 -4.31
N GLY A 107 -8.98 -0.72 -4.71
CA GLY A 107 -9.20 -0.41 -6.13
C GLY A 107 -7.98 0.11 -6.87
N GLY A 108 -6.92 0.42 -6.14
CA GLY A 108 -5.69 0.92 -6.73
C GLY A 108 -5.59 2.44 -6.70
N THR A 109 -4.35 2.93 -6.60
CA THR A 109 -4.03 4.34 -6.71
C THR A 109 -2.96 4.50 -7.79
N LYS A 110 -3.27 5.26 -8.83
CA LYS A 110 -2.32 5.52 -9.91
C LYS A 110 -1.42 6.67 -9.53
N VAL A 111 -0.11 6.43 -9.46
CA VAL A 111 0.88 7.45 -9.14
C VAL A 111 1.62 7.84 -10.40
N GLU A 112 1.63 9.14 -10.69
CA GLU A 112 2.25 9.71 -11.89
C GLU A 112 3.17 10.86 -11.50
N ILE A 113 4.07 11.21 -12.41
CA ILE A 113 4.93 12.39 -12.27
C ILE A 113 4.20 13.60 -12.84
N LYS A 114 4.26 14.68 -12.07
CA LYS A 114 3.63 15.94 -12.41
C LYS A 114 4.48 16.74 -13.41
#